data_f39e7cbd2bd34b18c461be127939bff9
#
_entry.id   f39e7cbd2bd34b18c461be127939bff9
#
_cell.length_a   1.000
_cell.length_b   1.000
_cell.length_c   1.000
_cell.angle_alpha   90.00
_cell.angle_beta   90.00
_cell.angle_gamma   90.00
#
_symmetry.space_group_name_H-M   'P 1'
#
loop_
_entity.id
_entity.type
_entity.pdbx_description
1 polymer ?
#
loop_
_entity_poly.entity_id
_entity_poly.type
_entity_poly.pdbx_seq_one_letter_code
_entity_poly.pdbx_strand_id
1 'polypeptide(L)'
;MFDLDSTKLLAVATAMRDEGQLMSGKELKPPPSWLLGAVENPPGRAGSAAEAEAAAAKATGRLAGKIDAGAQFVQTQFVFDVSAFAAWMSRVRDLGLHERCAILAGVGPVRSQRALEHLATIPGVVIPDYVTERLTGLSPDRLRAEGEKLCSEIVAQLADVPGVAGVHVMAIGAEHAIPGIVEQAGLPPR
;
A
#
# COMPACT_ATOMS: atom_id res chain seq x y z
N MET A 1 -24.38 8.20 7.32
CA MET A 1 -23.61 9.17 6.48
C MET A 1 -22.40 9.54 7.30
N PHE A 2 -21.18 9.50 6.74
CA PHE A 2 -19.97 9.90 7.46
C PHE A 2 -19.79 11.41 7.30
N ASP A 3 -19.53 12.11 8.40
CA ASP A 3 -19.37 13.58 8.41
C ASP A 3 -17.97 14.00 7.93
N LEU A 4 -16.99 13.06 8.01
CA LEU A 4 -15.59 13.28 7.63
C LEU A 4 -15.15 12.24 6.61
N ASP A 5 -14.45 12.69 5.58
CA ASP A 5 -13.62 11.82 4.73
C ASP A 5 -12.28 11.49 5.43
N SER A 6 -11.49 10.59 4.85
CA SER A 6 -10.23 10.13 5.45
C SER A 6 -9.20 11.25 5.65
N THR A 7 -9.17 12.25 4.76
CA THR A 7 -8.25 13.38 4.87
C THR A 7 -8.66 14.34 5.98
N LYS A 8 -9.95 14.62 6.09
CA LYS A 8 -10.49 15.43 7.20
C LYS A 8 -10.32 14.73 8.54
N LEU A 9 -10.52 13.40 8.59
CA LEU A 9 -10.29 12.63 9.82
C LEU A 9 -8.81 12.69 10.25
N LEU A 10 -7.87 12.60 9.31
CA LEU A 10 -6.46 12.80 9.59
C LEU A 10 -6.17 14.19 10.16
N ALA A 11 -6.71 15.24 9.55
CA ALA A 11 -6.53 16.61 10.04
C ALA A 11 -7.07 16.78 11.47
N VAL A 12 -8.24 16.20 11.79
CA VAL A 12 -8.79 16.19 13.14
C VAL A 12 -7.87 15.45 14.11
N ALA A 13 -7.39 14.26 13.75
CA ALA A 13 -6.48 13.48 14.59
C ALA A 13 -5.14 14.21 14.80
N THR A 14 -4.66 14.92 13.78
CA THR A 14 -3.47 15.77 13.85
C THR A 14 -3.66 16.92 14.85
N ALA A 15 -4.77 17.64 14.77
CA ALA A 15 -5.10 18.71 15.72
C ALA A 15 -5.25 18.17 17.16
N MET A 16 -5.86 17.01 17.34
CA MET A 16 -5.94 16.36 18.65
C MET A 16 -4.57 16.03 19.23
N ARG A 17 -3.64 15.55 18.40
CA ARG A 17 -2.27 15.20 18.79
C ARG A 17 -1.42 16.45 19.08
N ASP A 18 -1.45 17.42 18.16
CA ASP A 18 -0.48 18.53 18.16
C ASP A 18 -0.97 19.74 18.96
N GLU A 19 -2.28 19.97 18.97
CA GLU A 19 -2.92 21.10 19.65
C GLU A 19 -3.63 20.70 20.95
N GLY A 20 -3.84 19.41 21.19
CA GLY A 20 -4.56 18.92 22.36
C GLY A 20 -6.03 19.35 22.39
N GLN A 21 -6.69 19.47 21.22
CA GLN A 21 -8.06 19.95 21.12
C GLN A 21 -8.96 19.00 20.33
N LEU A 22 -10.18 18.80 20.83
CA LEU A 22 -11.26 18.17 20.07
C LEU A 22 -11.87 19.17 19.08
N MET A 23 -12.59 18.69 18.05
CA MET A 23 -13.36 19.53 17.12
C MET A 23 -14.37 20.45 17.82
N SER A 24 -14.85 20.07 19.01
CA SER A 24 -15.74 20.88 19.85
C SER A 24 -15.04 22.02 20.60
N GLY A 25 -13.71 22.16 20.47
CA GLY A 25 -12.90 23.10 21.24
C GLY A 25 -12.56 22.62 22.65
N LYS A 26 -13.04 21.43 23.06
CA LYS A 26 -12.69 20.88 24.38
C LYS A 26 -11.25 20.43 24.39
N GLU A 27 -10.51 20.87 25.40
CA GLU A 27 -9.10 20.51 25.61
C GLU A 27 -8.94 19.03 26.02
N LEU A 28 -7.89 18.39 25.47
CA LEU A 28 -7.45 17.05 25.81
C LEU A 28 -6.18 17.14 26.66
N LYS A 29 -6.22 16.56 27.85
CA LYS A 29 -5.07 16.52 28.78
C LYS A 29 -4.87 15.11 29.33
N PRO A 30 -3.72 14.46 29.05
CA PRO A 30 -2.71 14.88 28.06
C PRO A 30 -3.18 14.72 26.62
N PRO A 31 -2.59 15.43 25.63
CA PRO A 31 -2.85 15.16 24.23
C PRO A 31 -2.37 13.75 23.86
N PRO A 32 -3.04 13.06 22.92
CA PRO A 32 -2.64 11.73 22.51
C PRO A 32 -1.30 11.74 21.75
N SER A 33 -0.49 10.69 21.95
CA SER A 33 0.76 10.49 21.22
C SER A 33 0.55 9.40 20.16
N TRP A 34 0.03 9.78 19.00
CA TRP A 34 -0.28 8.86 17.89
C TRP A 34 0.71 8.98 16.74
N LEU A 35 1.06 7.83 16.15
CA LEU A 35 1.60 7.78 14.81
C LEU A 35 0.41 7.68 13.84
N LEU A 36 0.24 8.70 12.99
CA LEU A 36 -0.90 8.79 12.09
C LEU A 36 -0.56 8.21 10.72
N GLY A 37 -1.36 7.28 10.26
CA GLY A 37 -1.23 6.65 8.96
C GLY A 37 -2.45 6.80 8.08
N ALA A 38 -2.27 6.59 6.79
CA ALA A 38 -3.32 6.57 5.80
C ALA A 38 -3.17 5.39 4.83
N VAL A 39 -4.21 5.13 4.05
CA VAL A 39 -4.18 4.18 2.94
C VAL A 39 -4.20 4.95 1.63
N GLU A 40 -3.43 4.50 0.63
CA GLU A 40 -3.49 5.01 -0.74
C GLU A 40 -3.56 3.87 -1.74
N ASN A 41 -4.30 4.09 -2.82
CA ASN A 41 -4.33 3.20 -3.97
C ASN A 41 -3.40 3.75 -5.04
N PRO A 42 -2.22 3.14 -5.27
CA PRO A 42 -1.38 3.49 -6.40
C PRO A 42 -2.16 3.35 -7.71
N PRO A 43 -1.81 4.10 -8.75
CA PRO A 43 -2.48 3.94 -10.04
C PRO A 43 -2.18 2.54 -10.58
N GLY A 44 -3.22 1.88 -11.04
CA GLY A 44 -3.08 0.64 -11.77
C GLY A 44 -2.77 0.89 -13.25
N ARG A 45 -2.65 -0.20 -14.01
CA ARG A 45 -2.46 -0.15 -15.45
C ARG A 45 -3.66 0.52 -16.13
N ALA A 46 -3.42 1.53 -16.93
CA ALA A 46 -4.43 2.22 -17.72
C ALA A 46 -4.39 1.77 -19.19
N GLY A 47 -5.47 1.99 -19.92
CA GLY A 47 -5.58 1.60 -21.33
C GLY A 47 -4.70 2.41 -22.27
N SER A 48 -4.38 3.66 -21.89
CA SER A 48 -3.53 4.57 -22.67
C SER A 48 -2.52 5.29 -21.78
N ALA A 49 -1.47 5.84 -22.39
CA ALA A 49 -0.46 6.64 -21.68
C ALA A 49 -1.07 7.89 -21.01
N ALA A 50 -2.04 8.53 -21.66
CA ALA A 50 -2.73 9.71 -21.11
C ALA A 50 -3.58 9.36 -19.88
N GLU A 51 -4.28 8.21 -19.90
CA GLU A 51 -5.03 7.71 -18.74
C GLU A 51 -4.12 7.31 -17.61
N ALA A 52 -2.98 6.66 -17.91
CA ALA A 52 -1.98 6.32 -16.92
C ALA A 52 -1.42 7.57 -16.21
N GLU A 53 -1.08 8.60 -16.99
CA GLU A 53 -0.59 9.87 -16.47
C GLU A 53 -1.64 10.58 -15.60
N ALA A 54 -2.89 10.64 -16.04
CA ALA A 54 -3.98 11.24 -15.29
C ALA A 54 -4.25 10.46 -13.96
N ALA A 55 -4.22 9.12 -14.00
CA ALA A 55 -4.38 8.29 -12.83
C ALA A 55 -3.23 8.48 -11.82
N ALA A 56 -1.99 8.55 -12.32
CA ALA A 56 -0.80 8.80 -11.50
C ALA A 56 -0.85 10.19 -10.85
N ALA A 57 -1.21 11.22 -11.61
CA ALA A 57 -1.37 12.59 -11.10
C ALA A 57 -2.45 12.65 -10.00
N LYS A 58 -3.59 12.00 -10.21
CA LYS A 58 -4.69 11.92 -9.23
C LYS A 58 -4.27 11.21 -7.96
N ALA A 59 -3.60 10.05 -8.07
CA ALA A 59 -3.13 9.29 -6.91
C ALA A 59 -2.08 10.09 -6.11
N THR A 60 -1.15 10.73 -6.79
CA THR A 60 -0.13 11.57 -6.15
C THR A 60 -0.74 12.79 -5.46
N GLY A 61 -1.76 13.43 -6.06
CA GLY A 61 -2.50 14.54 -5.42
C GLY A 61 -3.24 14.11 -4.15
N ARG A 62 -3.86 12.92 -4.15
CA ARG A 62 -4.49 12.38 -2.94
C ARG A 62 -3.46 12.07 -1.86
N LEU A 63 -2.30 11.49 -2.23
CA LEU A 63 -1.20 11.22 -1.31
C LEU A 63 -0.71 12.54 -0.68
N ALA A 64 -0.44 13.57 -1.48
CA ALA A 64 -0.01 14.88 -0.98
C ALA A 64 -1.02 15.45 0.02
N GLY A 65 -2.32 15.43 -0.30
CA GLY A 65 -3.35 15.90 0.61
C GLY A 65 -3.41 15.15 1.95
N LYS A 66 -3.14 13.83 1.96
CA LYS A 66 -3.06 13.04 3.20
C LYS A 66 -1.81 13.39 4.02
N ILE A 67 -0.68 13.61 3.36
CA ILE A 67 0.56 14.05 4.01
C ILE A 67 0.38 15.44 4.62
N ASP A 68 -0.22 16.37 3.90
CA ASP A 68 -0.53 17.73 4.38
C ASP A 68 -1.52 17.71 5.55
N ALA A 69 -2.41 16.72 5.60
CA ALA A 69 -3.31 16.49 6.73
C ALA A 69 -2.67 15.77 7.93
N GLY A 70 -1.38 15.40 7.86
CA GLY A 70 -0.61 14.86 8.98
C GLY A 70 -0.31 13.36 8.92
N ALA A 71 -0.49 12.70 7.77
CA ALA A 71 -0.06 11.31 7.61
C ALA A 71 1.47 11.21 7.68
N GLN A 72 1.97 10.35 8.57
CA GLN A 72 3.40 10.08 8.79
C GLN A 72 3.85 8.81 8.07
N PHE A 73 2.92 7.91 7.80
CA PHE A 73 3.12 6.77 6.91
C PHE A 73 1.87 6.51 6.08
N VAL A 74 2.06 5.86 4.95
CA VAL A 74 0.97 5.40 4.07
C VAL A 74 1.18 3.93 3.74
N GLN A 75 0.13 3.13 3.90
CA GLN A 75 0.06 1.77 3.41
C GLN A 75 -0.67 1.78 2.07
N THR A 76 -0.11 1.09 1.07
CA THR A 76 -0.81 1.00 -0.21
C THR A 76 -1.70 -0.24 -0.28
N GLN A 77 -2.61 -0.26 -1.26
CA GLN A 77 -3.30 -1.47 -1.67
C GLN A 77 -2.29 -2.47 -2.27
N PHE A 78 -2.69 -3.73 -2.50
CA PHE A 78 -1.83 -4.76 -3.09
C PHE A 78 -1.15 -4.30 -4.36
N VAL A 79 0.17 -4.45 -4.41
CA VAL A 79 1.02 -4.17 -5.56
C VAL A 79 1.43 -5.49 -6.20
N PHE A 80 0.85 -5.80 -7.37
CA PHE A 80 1.28 -6.91 -8.21
C PHE A 80 2.08 -6.42 -9.43
N ASP A 81 1.83 -5.20 -9.90
CA ASP A 81 2.58 -4.56 -10.98
C ASP A 81 3.65 -3.61 -10.39
N VAL A 82 4.83 -4.16 -10.12
CA VAL A 82 5.95 -3.39 -9.56
C VAL A 82 6.42 -2.31 -10.51
N SER A 83 6.34 -2.53 -11.83
CA SER A 83 6.75 -1.53 -12.82
C SER A 83 5.86 -0.29 -12.81
N ALA A 84 4.54 -0.48 -12.78
CA ALA A 84 3.58 0.61 -12.66
C ALA A 84 3.72 1.34 -11.32
N PHE A 85 3.96 0.59 -10.24
CA PHE A 85 4.20 1.14 -8.92
C PHE A 85 5.50 1.98 -8.89
N ALA A 86 6.60 1.49 -9.45
CA ALA A 86 7.87 2.20 -9.52
C ALA A 86 7.78 3.51 -10.34
N ALA A 87 7.02 3.49 -11.44
CA ALA A 87 6.73 4.68 -12.23
C ALA A 87 5.97 5.75 -11.40
N TRP A 88 4.96 5.32 -10.62
CA TRP A 88 4.27 6.22 -9.70
C TRP A 88 5.20 6.73 -8.59
N MET A 89 6.05 5.88 -8.01
CA MET A 89 7.03 6.25 -6.99
C MET A 89 8.07 7.25 -7.52
N SER A 90 8.43 7.23 -8.81
CA SER A 90 9.25 8.28 -9.39
C SER A 90 8.60 9.66 -9.22
N ARG A 91 7.31 9.77 -9.55
CA ARG A 91 6.55 11.01 -9.38
C ARG A 91 6.42 11.43 -7.92
N VAL A 92 6.23 10.47 -7.01
CA VAL A 92 6.21 10.72 -5.56
C VAL A 92 7.54 11.32 -5.08
N ARG A 93 8.67 10.82 -5.62
CA ARG A 93 10.01 11.34 -5.33
C ARG A 93 10.24 12.71 -5.93
N ASP A 94 9.85 12.93 -7.19
CA ASP A 94 10.01 14.22 -7.87
C ASP A 94 9.34 15.37 -7.11
N LEU A 95 8.28 15.06 -6.33
CA LEU A 95 7.58 15.99 -5.46
C LEU A 95 8.08 15.98 -4.01
N GLY A 96 9.10 15.19 -3.67
CA GLY A 96 9.66 15.09 -2.32
C GLY A 96 8.72 14.46 -1.28
N LEU A 97 7.62 13.81 -1.70
CA LEU A 97 6.60 13.30 -0.78
C LEU A 97 7.12 12.14 0.08
N HIS A 98 8.02 11.31 -0.47
CA HIS A 98 8.66 10.19 0.23
C HIS A 98 9.58 10.60 1.37
N GLU A 99 10.05 11.84 1.38
CA GLU A 99 10.87 12.41 2.47
C GLU A 99 10.01 12.86 3.65
N ARG A 100 8.73 13.13 3.40
CA ARG A 100 7.77 13.62 4.38
C ARG A 100 6.92 12.51 5.00
N CYS A 101 6.83 11.36 4.33
CA CYS A 101 5.93 10.27 4.71
C CYS A 101 6.51 8.92 4.29
N ALA A 102 6.54 7.96 5.21
CA ALA A 102 6.98 6.61 4.90
C ALA A 102 5.96 5.89 4.01
N ILE A 103 6.37 5.44 2.82
CA ILE A 103 5.51 4.69 1.91
C ILE A 103 5.75 3.20 2.09
N LEU A 104 4.73 2.47 2.55
CA LEU A 104 4.74 1.03 2.74
C LEU A 104 3.94 0.38 1.61
N ALA A 105 4.61 -0.36 0.75
CA ALA A 105 3.96 -1.06 -0.35
C ALA A 105 3.17 -2.28 0.17
N GLY A 106 1.88 -2.36 -0.18
CA GLY A 106 1.02 -3.48 0.20
C GLY A 106 1.33 -4.73 -0.60
N VAL A 107 1.56 -5.85 0.05
CA VAL A 107 1.83 -7.15 -0.56
C VAL A 107 1.08 -8.26 0.16
N GLY A 108 0.96 -9.43 -0.46
CA GLY A 108 0.41 -10.60 0.20
C GLY A 108 0.39 -11.82 -0.69
N PRO A 109 0.50 -13.03 -0.11
CA PRO A 109 0.50 -14.27 -0.88
C PRO A 109 -0.88 -14.61 -1.39
N VAL A 110 -0.98 -15.00 -2.67
CA VAL A 110 -2.20 -15.57 -3.25
C VAL A 110 -2.20 -17.07 -2.98
N ARG A 111 -3.15 -17.56 -2.17
CA ARG A 111 -3.14 -18.96 -1.68
C ARG A 111 -4.25 -19.85 -2.25
N SER A 112 -5.13 -19.30 -3.05
CA SER A 112 -6.18 -20.07 -3.71
C SER A 112 -6.71 -19.34 -4.94
N GLN A 113 -7.33 -20.07 -5.86
CA GLN A 113 -7.99 -19.48 -7.01
C GLN A 113 -9.10 -18.49 -6.58
N ARG A 114 -9.86 -18.85 -5.54
CA ARG A 114 -10.90 -17.96 -4.98
C ARG A 114 -10.28 -16.66 -4.40
N ALA A 115 -9.10 -16.72 -3.79
CA ALA A 115 -8.40 -15.52 -3.30
C ALA A 115 -7.96 -14.63 -4.46
N LEU A 116 -7.45 -15.21 -5.55
CA LEU A 116 -7.09 -14.47 -6.77
C LEU A 116 -8.30 -13.77 -7.37
N GLU A 117 -9.41 -14.47 -7.51
CA GLU A 117 -10.67 -13.93 -8.00
C GLU A 117 -11.20 -12.80 -7.09
N HIS A 118 -11.14 -13.00 -5.79
CA HIS A 118 -11.55 -11.98 -4.82
C HIS A 118 -10.67 -10.72 -4.90
N LEU A 119 -9.35 -10.88 -4.98
CA LEU A 119 -8.41 -9.76 -5.12
C LEU A 119 -8.72 -8.91 -6.35
N ALA A 120 -9.11 -9.55 -7.47
CA ALA A 120 -9.50 -8.85 -8.69
C ALA A 120 -10.77 -7.98 -8.52
N THR A 121 -11.59 -8.23 -7.50
CA THR A 121 -12.79 -7.42 -7.19
C THR A 121 -12.51 -6.24 -6.26
N ILE A 122 -11.34 -6.19 -5.66
CA ILE A 122 -10.99 -5.11 -4.70
C ILE A 122 -10.67 -3.83 -5.48
N PRO A 123 -11.35 -2.71 -5.20
CA PRO A 123 -11.06 -1.46 -5.87
C PRO A 123 -9.60 -1.02 -5.69
N GLY A 124 -8.93 -0.75 -6.81
CA GLY A 124 -7.53 -0.32 -6.83
C GLY A 124 -6.50 -1.45 -6.87
N VAL A 125 -6.92 -2.72 -6.80
CA VAL A 125 -6.05 -3.86 -7.07
C VAL A 125 -6.04 -4.14 -8.58
N VAL A 126 -4.85 -4.18 -9.16
CA VAL A 126 -4.64 -4.60 -10.55
C VAL A 126 -3.78 -5.84 -10.55
N ILE A 127 -4.31 -6.92 -11.12
CA ILE A 127 -3.60 -8.19 -11.26
C ILE A 127 -3.14 -8.30 -12.71
N PRO A 128 -1.83 -8.22 -12.99
CA PRO A 128 -1.29 -8.41 -14.34
C PRO A 128 -1.52 -9.84 -14.85
N ASP A 129 -1.61 -9.99 -16.17
CA ASP A 129 -1.84 -11.27 -16.81
C ASP A 129 -0.82 -12.34 -16.39
N TYR A 130 0.46 -11.98 -16.25
CA TYR A 130 1.50 -12.91 -15.83
C TYR A 130 1.24 -13.53 -14.45
N VAL A 131 0.59 -12.80 -13.54
CA VAL A 131 0.21 -13.32 -12.20
C VAL A 131 -0.89 -14.37 -12.36
N THR A 132 -1.90 -14.05 -13.15
CA THR A 132 -3.02 -14.95 -13.44
C THR A 132 -2.54 -16.22 -14.16
N GLU A 133 -1.72 -16.08 -15.19
CA GLU A 133 -1.14 -17.20 -15.95
C GLU A 133 -0.29 -18.10 -15.06
N ARG A 134 0.52 -17.51 -14.18
CA ARG A 134 1.41 -18.23 -13.26
C ARG A 134 0.66 -19.05 -12.22
N LEU A 135 -0.52 -18.58 -11.78
CA LEU A 135 -1.27 -19.20 -10.68
C LEU A 135 -2.45 -20.06 -11.14
N THR A 136 -2.91 -19.92 -12.39
CA THR A 136 -4.06 -20.67 -12.90
C THR A 136 -3.69 -22.12 -13.24
N GLY A 137 -4.61 -23.05 -12.97
CA GLY A 137 -4.45 -24.47 -13.30
C GLY A 137 -3.54 -25.27 -12.38
N LEU A 138 -3.03 -24.66 -11.32
CA LEU A 138 -2.22 -25.34 -10.31
C LEU A 138 -3.10 -26.10 -9.31
N SER A 139 -2.58 -27.21 -8.80
CA SER A 139 -3.19 -27.88 -7.64
C SER A 139 -3.14 -26.96 -6.41
N PRO A 140 -4.02 -27.12 -5.40
CA PRO A 140 -4.07 -26.22 -4.24
C PRO A 140 -2.75 -26.02 -3.53
N ASP A 141 -1.96 -27.10 -3.36
CA ASP A 141 -0.67 -27.00 -2.69
C ASP A 141 0.40 -26.30 -3.53
N ARG A 142 0.41 -26.56 -4.85
CA ARG A 142 1.30 -25.87 -5.78
C ARG A 142 0.96 -24.39 -5.90
N LEU A 143 -0.33 -24.05 -5.96
CA LEU A 143 -0.78 -22.66 -6.01
C LEU A 143 -0.32 -21.90 -4.77
N ARG A 144 -0.45 -22.54 -3.59
CA ARG A 144 -0.02 -21.95 -2.31
C ARG A 144 1.47 -21.65 -2.30
N ALA A 145 2.30 -22.65 -2.66
CA ALA A 145 3.75 -22.49 -2.72
C ALA A 145 4.17 -21.43 -3.77
N GLU A 146 3.52 -21.44 -4.94
CA GLU A 146 3.82 -20.49 -6.00
C GLU A 146 3.38 -19.06 -5.66
N GLY A 147 2.24 -18.90 -4.97
CA GLY A 147 1.77 -17.60 -4.51
C GLY A 147 2.64 -17.00 -3.40
N GLU A 148 3.20 -17.82 -2.51
CA GLU A 148 4.18 -17.39 -1.50
C GLU A 148 5.51 -16.99 -2.17
N LYS A 149 5.98 -17.77 -3.14
CA LYS A 149 7.17 -17.44 -3.93
C LYS A 149 7.00 -16.16 -4.73
N LEU A 150 5.87 -15.98 -5.41
CA LEU A 150 5.55 -14.75 -6.14
C LEU A 150 5.54 -13.54 -5.19
N CYS A 151 4.96 -13.69 -3.99
CA CYS A 151 4.97 -12.63 -2.99
C CYS A 151 6.40 -12.26 -2.57
N SER A 152 7.28 -13.24 -2.34
CA SER A 152 8.70 -13.01 -2.01
C SER A 152 9.44 -12.27 -3.13
N GLU A 153 9.19 -12.64 -4.38
CA GLU A 153 9.80 -11.99 -5.56
C GLU A 153 9.32 -10.53 -5.69
N ILE A 154 8.03 -10.26 -5.45
CA ILE A 154 7.48 -8.90 -5.44
C ILE A 154 8.09 -8.08 -4.31
N VAL A 155 8.20 -8.64 -3.10
CA VAL A 155 8.84 -7.98 -1.95
C VAL A 155 10.28 -7.60 -2.26
N ALA A 156 11.07 -8.52 -2.83
CA ALA A 156 12.45 -8.24 -3.23
C ALA A 156 12.52 -7.10 -4.24
N GLN A 157 11.68 -7.11 -5.28
CA GLN A 157 11.64 -6.04 -6.28
C GLN A 157 11.23 -4.69 -5.68
N LEU A 158 10.26 -4.68 -4.75
CA LEU A 158 9.80 -3.46 -4.08
C LEU A 158 10.86 -2.86 -3.15
N ALA A 159 11.73 -3.69 -2.57
CA ALA A 159 12.86 -3.23 -1.75
C ALA A 159 13.86 -2.40 -2.57
N ASP A 160 13.97 -2.67 -3.87
CA ASP A 160 14.83 -1.94 -4.79
C ASP A 160 14.18 -0.67 -5.37
N VAL A 161 12.89 -0.43 -5.11
CA VAL A 161 12.20 0.78 -5.61
C VAL A 161 12.57 1.98 -4.74
N PRO A 162 13.27 2.99 -5.30
CA PRO A 162 13.69 4.15 -4.51
C PRO A 162 12.51 4.91 -3.92
N GLY A 163 12.60 5.29 -2.64
CA GLY A 163 11.57 6.02 -1.91
C GLY A 163 10.53 5.12 -1.22
N VAL A 164 10.59 3.80 -1.41
CA VAL A 164 9.81 2.82 -0.63
C VAL A 164 10.47 2.64 0.73
N ALA A 165 9.74 2.86 1.81
CA ALA A 165 10.23 2.71 3.18
C ALA A 165 10.16 1.26 3.68
N GLY A 166 9.33 0.44 3.07
CA GLY A 166 9.13 -0.96 3.42
C GLY A 166 7.89 -1.56 2.78
N VAL A 167 7.52 -2.76 3.23
CA VAL A 167 6.33 -3.45 2.78
C VAL A 167 5.33 -3.65 3.92
N HIS A 168 4.04 -3.64 3.59
CA HIS A 168 2.95 -4.06 4.47
C HIS A 168 2.40 -5.40 4.00
N VAL A 169 2.68 -6.48 4.74
CA VAL A 169 2.28 -7.83 4.34
C VAL A 169 0.87 -8.13 4.83
N MET A 170 -0.08 -8.23 3.90
CA MET A 170 -1.48 -8.58 4.15
C MET A 170 -1.70 -10.08 3.94
N ALA A 171 -1.28 -10.89 4.90
CA ALA A 171 -1.32 -12.35 4.82
C ALA A 171 -2.51 -12.92 5.62
N ILE A 172 -3.73 -12.51 5.30
CA ILE A 172 -4.96 -12.90 6.00
C ILE A 172 -5.12 -14.43 6.00
N GLY A 173 -5.07 -15.06 7.19
CA GLY A 173 -5.12 -16.52 7.35
C GLY A 173 -3.87 -17.25 6.82
N ALA A 174 -2.78 -16.53 6.60
CA ALA A 174 -1.50 -17.02 6.10
C ALA A 174 -0.30 -16.43 6.86
N GLU A 175 -0.51 -15.98 8.07
CA GLU A 175 0.50 -15.28 8.89
C GLU A 175 1.73 -16.16 9.12
N HIS A 176 1.56 -17.48 9.18
CA HIS A 176 2.64 -18.45 9.30
C HIS A 176 3.60 -18.50 8.10
N ALA A 177 3.18 -17.99 6.92
CA ALA A 177 4.03 -17.92 5.73
C ALA A 177 4.96 -16.69 5.73
N ILE A 178 4.67 -15.67 6.55
CA ILE A 178 5.40 -14.39 6.55
C ILE A 178 6.91 -14.58 6.77
N PRO A 179 7.37 -15.36 7.77
CA PRO A 179 8.82 -15.54 7.97
C PRO A 179 9.53 -16.08 6.72
N GLY A 180 8.96 -17.10 6.07
CA GLY A 180 9.52 -17.69 4.85
C GLY A 180 9.50 -16.72 3.66
N ILE A 181 8.45 -15.90 3.53
CA ILE A 181 8.36 -14.86 2.48
C ILE A 181 9.46 -13.81 2.68
N VAL A 182 9.66 -13.34 3.91
CA VAL A 182 10.67 -12.32 4.22
C VAL A 182 12.09 -12.85 4.01
N GLU A 183 12.35 -14.09 4.46
CA GLU A 183 13.64 -14.77 4.25
C GLU A 183 13.96 -14.97 2.76
N GLN A 184 13.00 -15.49 2.00
CA GLN A 184 13.16 -15.70 0.56
C GLN A 184 13.32 -14.40 -0.23
N ALA A 185 12.73 -13.30 0.24
CA ALA A 185 12.89 -11.99 -0.35
C ALA A 185 14.27 -11.37 -0.07
N GLY A 186 15.08 -11.98 0.80
CA GLY A 186 16.42 -11.48 1.12
C GLY A 186 16.43 -10.17 1.90
N LEU A 187 15.32 -9.83 2.57
CA LEU A 187 15.31 -8.62 3.41
C LEU A 187 16.20 -8.83 4.63
N PRO A 188 17.07 -7.86 4.98
CA PRO A 188 17.92 -7.99 6.15
C PRO A 188 17.05 -8.01 7.43
N PRO A 189 17.39 -8.84 8.42
CA PRO A 189 16.77 -8.75 9.74
C PRO A 189 17.11 -7.39 10.35
N ARG A 190 16.10 -6.76 10.97
CA ARG A 190 16.28 -5.52 11.71
C ARG A 190 16.52 -5.78 13.18
#